data_601298b1e6b6e2bbd553066419afcd8c
#
_entry.id   601298b1e6b6e2bbd553066419afcd8c
#
_cell.length_a   1.000
_cell.length_b   1.000
_cell.length_c   1.000
_cell.angle_alpha   90.00
_cell.angle_beta   90.00
_cell.angle_gamma   90.00
#
_symmetry.space_group_name_H-M   'P 1'
#
loop_
_entity.id
_entity.type
_entity.pdbx_description
1 polymer ?
#
loop_
_entity_poly.entity_id
_entity_poly.type
_entity_poly.pdbx_seq_one_letter_code
_entity_poly.pdbx_strand_id
1 'polypeptide(L)'
;MEHRKIKSIIVEDEMYDRQLIEKIITTYYQDYIDLLDSVATANDAITSIQKYKPELLFMDIELNGDRNGAFNVLEQIDEGTKIIFVTAKSEQDDLLRAIRLSCIDYLIKPTKVSDFELPIKKVYNEINHSSLEYHSNVKILRHNVEATNLREAKISLQEGYSYTPVSVSKIIRCESEGNYTKFYFEGNTHSLVNGNLKLFEERLNDYGFCRINKTNLINLSHLQSFSKKNKNWEAYMSDNATLYISPSHKQGFLIKYNNMHLIF
;
A
#
# COMPACT_ATOMS: atom_id res chain seq x y z
N MET A 1 14.22 -29.53 3.54
CA MET A 1 15.01 -28.29 3.48
C MET A 1 14.48 -27.40 4.60
N GLU A 2 15.30 -27.04 5.57
CA GLU A 2 14.92 -26.06 6.57
C GLU A 2 14.69 -24.72 5.86
N HIS A 3 13.49 -24.20 5.92
CA HIS A 3 13.17 -22.88 5.42
C HIS A 3 13.81 -21.84 6.35
N ARG A 4 14.55 -20.89 5.78
CA ARG A 4 15.10 -19.75 6.54
C ARG A 4 13.93 -18.95 7.11
N LYS A 5 13.92 -18.76 8.43
CA LYS A 5 12.93 -17.92 9.10
C LYS A 5 13.25 -16.44 8.92
N ILE A 6 12.22 -15.62 8.85
CA ILE A 6 12.30 -14.18 8.75
C ILE A 6 12.48 -13.58 10.12
N LYS A 7 13.58 -12.87 10.35
CA LYS A 7 13.86 -12.16 11.60
C LYS A 7 12.89 -11.02 11.78
N SER A 8 12.11 -11.01 12.86
CA SER A 8 11.08 -10.00 13.06
C SER A 8 11.10 -9.37 14.44
N ILE A 9 10.54 -8.17 14.54
CA ILE A 9 10.28 -7.44 15.79
C ILE A 9 8.84 -6.94 15.75
N ILE A 10 8.18 -6.93 16.92
CA ILE A 10 6.88 -6.30 17.14
C ILE A 10 7.10 -4.98 17.86
N VAL A 11 6.42 -3.92 17.38
CA VAL A 11 6.43 -2.58 17.99
C VAL A 11 4.96 -2.17 18.21
N GLU A 12 4.50 -2.27 19.44
CA GLU A 12 3.09 -2.10 19.82
C GLU A 12 3.00 -1.68 21.27
N ASP A 13 2.44 -0.52 21.58
CA ASP A 13 2.36 -0.01 22.95
C ASP A 13 1.26 -0.68 23.78
N GLU A 14 0.13 -1.00 23.16
CA GLU A 14 -0.97 -1.69 23.84
C GLU A 14 -0.59 -3.14 24.18
N MET A 15 -0.46 -3.43 25.47
CA MET A 15 0.02 -4.73 25.96
C MET A 15 -0.82 -5.91 25.45
N TYR A 16 -2.15 -5.73 25.37
CA TYR A 16 -3.04 -6.80 24.90
C TYR A 16 -2.83 -7.12 23.42
N ASP A 17 -2.76 -6.11 22.58
CA ASP A 17 -2.54 -6.28 21.14
C ASP A 17 -1.15 -6.84 20.86
N ARG A 18 -0.13 -6.35 21.57
CA ARG A 18 1.24 -6.88 21.48
C ARG A 18 1.31 -8.38 21.81
N GLN A 19 0.71 -8.81 22.92
CA GLN A 19 0.64 -10.23 23.31
C GLN A 19 -0.18 -11.06 22.32
N LEU A 20 -1.23 -10.50 21.75
CA LEU A 20 -2.03 -11.17 20.73
C LEU A 20 -1.21 -11.46 19.48
N ILE A 21 -0.47 -10.45 18.97
CA ILE A 21 0.42 -10.60 17.80
C ILE A 21 1.52 -11.62 18.10
N GLU A 22 2.19 -11.52 19.26
CA GLU A 22 3.20 -12.49 19.72
C GLU A 22 2.66 -13.93 19.69
N LYS A 23 1.48 -14.14 20.27
CA LYS A 23 0.83 -15.45 20.32
C LYS A 23 0.48 -15.96 18.93
N ILE A 24 -0.02 -15.10 18.05
CA ILE A 24 -0.33 -15.48 16.66
C ILE A 24 0.95 -15.92 15.95
N ILE A 25 2.01 -15.15 16.03
CA ILE A 25 3.27 -15.45 15.35
C ILE A 25 3.91 -16.72 15.90
N THR A 26 4.03 -16.82 17.21
CA THR A 26 4.72 -17.95 17.86
C THR A 26 3.95 -19.27 17.81
N THR A 27 2.61 -19.21 17.62
CA THR A 27 1.77 -20.41 17.54
C THR A 27 1.53 -20.88 16.11
N TYR A 28 1.27 -19.95 15.18
CA TYR A 28 0.80 -20.31 13.83
C TYR A 28 1.84 -20.05 12.72
N TYR A 29 2.83 -19.18 12.99
CA TYR A 29 3.81 -18.77 11.99
C TYR A 29 5.27 -18.99 12.41
N GLN A 30 5.51 -19.77 13.47
CA GLN A 30 6.84 -20.08 13.98
C GLN A 30 7.79 -20.77 12.97
N ASP A 31 7.24 -21.40 11.94
CA ASP A 31 8.03 -22.04 10.89
C ASP A 31 8.55 -21.05 9.85
N TYR A 32 7.94 -19.86 9.76
CA TYR A 32 8.26 -18.81 8.80
C TYR A 32 8.94 -17.61 9.45
N ILE A 33 8.61 -17.32 10.71
CA ILE A 33 9.04 -16.13 11.44
C ILE A 33 9.85 -16.51 12.67
N ASP A 34 10.96 -15.80 12.84
CA ASP A 34 11.79 -15.78 14.04
C ASP A 34 11.56 -14.45 14.76
N LEU A 35 10.75 -14.48 15.82
CA LEU A 35 10.43 -13.29 16.61
C LEU A 35 11.59 -13.02 17.59
N LEU A 36 12.36 -11.97 17.32
CA LEU A 36 13.58 -11.62 18.06
C LEU A 36 13.31 -10.73 19.27
N ASP A 37 12.29 -9.85 19.16
CA ASP A 37 11.92 -8.92 20.22
C ASP A 37 10.48 -8.41 20.05
N SER A 38 9.93 -7.86 21.14
CA SER A 38 8.60 -7.30 21.18
C SER A 38 8.58 -6.14 22.17
N VAL A 39 8.44 -4.93 21.67
CA VAL A 39 8.67 -3.69 22.39
C VAL A 39 7.48 -2.76 22.35
N ALA A 40 7.38 -1.86 23.35
CA ALA A 40 6.24 -0.99 23.55
C ALA A 40 6.49 0.46 23.14
N THR A 41 7.74 0.86 22.96
CA THR A 41 8.06 2.28 22.69
C THR A 41 8.94 2.43 21.45
N ALA A 42 8.88 3.61 20.84
CA ALA A 42 9.73 3.94 19.70
C ALA A 42 11.23 3.85 20.03
N ASN A 43 11.63 4.26 21.24
CA ASN A 43 13.04 4.21 21.68
C ASN A 43 13.55 2.77 21.85
N ASP A 44 12.70 1.91 22.44
CA ASP A 44 13.04 0.48 22.57
C ASP A 44 13.09 -0.18 21.18
N ALA A 45 12.17 0.21 20.27
CA ALA A 45 12.16 -0.27 18.90
C ALA A 45 13.46 0.09 18.17
N ILE A 46 13.91 1.34 18.25
CA ILE A 46 15.17 1.78 17.66
C ILE A 46 16.35 0.97 18.20
N THR A 47 16.41 0.78 19.52
CA THR A 47 17.45 -0.02 20.16
C THR A 47 17.46 -1.47 19.68
N SER A 48 16.28 -2.09 19.62
CA SER A 48 16.11 -3.46 19.13
C SER A 48 16.44 -3.60 17.65
N ILE A 49 16.04 -2.65 16.80
CA ILE A 49 16.35 -2.64 15.39
C ILE A 49 17.87 -2.57 15.15
N GLN A 50 18.56 -1.69 15.85
CA GLN A 50 20.01 -1.56 15.74
C GLN A 50 20.74 -2.83 16.18
N LYS A 51 20.23 -3.50 17.22
CA LYS A 51 20.81 -4.74 17.77
C LYS A 51 20.59 -5.95 16.88
N TYR A 52 19.37 -6.15 16.42
CA TYR A 52 18.94 -7.40 15.78
C TYR A 52 18.88 -7.33 14.26
N LYS A 53 18.80 -6.12 13.67
CA LYS A 53 18.67 -5.87 12.23
C LYS A 53 17.57 -6.75 11.62
N PRO A 54 16.31 -6.53 12.02
CA PRO A 54 15.19 -7.36 11.59
C PRO A 54 14.93 -7.21 10.08
N GLU A 55 14.37 -8.24 9.49
CA GLU A 55 13.92 -8.26 8.10
C GLU A 55 12.44 -7.84 7.98
N LEU A 56 11.69 -7.94 9.10
CA LEU A 56 10.27 -7.61 9.17
C LEU A 56 9.96 -6.88 10.48
N LEU A 57 9.18 -5.81 10.37
CA LEU A 57 8.54 -5.16 11.52
C LEU A 57 7.02 -5.35 11.44
N PHE A 58 6.41 -5.77 12.55
CA PHE A 58 4.99 -5.54 12.81
C PHE A 58 4.90 -4.29 13.67
N MET A 59 4.28 -3.23 13.16
CA MET A 59 4.38 -1.93 13.82
C MET A 59 3.04 -1.22 13.88
N ASP A 60 2.64 -0.75 15.07
CA ASP A 60 1.53 0.18 15.17
C ASP A 60 1.92 1.55 14.61
N ILE A 61 0.96 2.23 14.02
CA ILE A 61 1.10 3.59 13.49
C ILE A 61 1.13 4.62 14.62
N GLU A 62 0.37 4.38 15.68
CA GLU A 62 0.30 5.26 16.87
C GLU A 62 0.95 4.58 18.07
N LEU A 63 2.12 5.07 18.48
CA LEU A 63 2.80 4.59 19.67
C LEU A 63 2.62 5.61 20.80
N ASN A 64 1.97 5.20 21.90
CA ASN A 64 1.61 6.05 23.05
C ASN A 64 0.78 7.29 22.66
N GLY A 65 -0.10 7.16 21.67
CA GLY A 65 -0.90 8.27 21.15
C GLY A 65 -0.10 9.30 20.33
N ASP A 66 1.19 9.04 20.09
CA ASP A 66 2.06 9.89 19.28
C ASP A 66 2.37 9.24 17.93
N ARG A 67 1.95 9.90 16.85
CA ARG A 67 2.25 9.50 15.48
C ARG A 67 3.73 9.66 15.13
N ASN A 68 4.41 10.63 15.74
CA ASN A 68 5.83 10.88 15.49
C ASN A 68 6.70 9.70 15.97
N GLY A 69 6.23 8.94 16.96
CA GLY A 69 6.94 7.76 17.45
C GLY A 69 7.19 6.73 16.36
N ALA A 70 6.17 6.39 15.57
CA ALA A 70 6.32 5.47 14.44
C ALA A 70 7.27 6.02 13.35
N PHE A 71 7.23 7.34 13.09
CA PHE A 71 8.12 7.97 12.11
C PHE A 71 9.58 7.94 12.53
N ASN A 72 9.87 8.20 13.80
CA ASN A 72 11.22 8.09 14.33
C ASN A 72 11.78 6.67 14.16
N VAL A 73 10.94 5.64 14.31
CA VAL A 73 11.33 4.25 14.03
C VAL A 73 11.63 4.05 12.54
N LEU A 74 10.76 4.56 11.65
CA LEU A 74 10.92 4.44 10.21
C LEU A 74 12.21 5.08 9.68
N GLU A 75 12.72 6.13 10.34
CA GLU A 75 13.99 6.76 9.98
C GLU A 75 15.22 5.89 10.30
N GLN A 76 15.08 4.97 11.26
CA GLN A 76 16.18 4.15 11.76
C GLN A 76 16.24 2.75 11.14
N ILE A 77 15.25 2.34 10.37
CA ILE A 77 15.24 1.03 9.72
C ILE A 77 16.11 1.02 8.46
N ASP A 78 16.71 -0.12 8.17
CA ASP A 78 17.41 -0.35 6.90
C ASP A 78 16.40 -0.33 5.72
N GLU A 79 16.84 0.13 4.55
CA GLU A 79 15.99 0.19 3.34
C GLU A 79 15.44 -1.18 2.92
N GLY A 80 16.03 -2.28 3.37
CA GLY A 80 15.59 -3.66 3.11
C GLY A 80 14.56 -4.21 4.08
N THR A 81 14.31 -3.53 5.22
CA THR A 81 13.37 -4.01 6.24
C THR A 81 11.94 -3.89 5.76
N LYS A 82 11.19 -4.98 5.81
CA LYS A 82 9.78 -5.05 5.45
C LYS A 82 8.91 -4.55 6.60
N ILE A 83 7.75 -3.96 6.29
CA ILE A 83 6.84 -3.45 7.31
C ILE A 83 5.42 -3.95 7.03
N ILE A 84 4.82 -4.55 8.05
CA ILE A 84 3.39 -4.80 8.15
C ILE A 84 2.87 -3.89 9.26
N PHE A 85 2.05 -2.91 8.90
CA PHE A 85 1.42 -2.06 9.91
C PHE A 85 0.24 -2.79 10.56
N VAL A 86 0.09 -2.59 11.87
CA VAL A 86 -1.06 -3.11 12.64
C VAL A 86 -1.70 -1.92 13.35
N THR A 87 -2.91 -1.53 12.98
CA THR A 87 -3.48 -0.25 13.43
C THR A 87 -4.97 -0.32 13.70
N ALA A 88 -5.43 0.49 14.66
CA ALA A 88 -6.86 0.72 14.93
C ALA A 88 -7.48 1.78 13.99
N LYS A 89 -6.69 2.42 13.14
CA LYS A 89 -7.15 3.51 12.27
C LYS A 89 -8.13 3.04 11.22
N SER A 90 -9.15 3.88 11.00
CA SER A 90 -10.13 3.65 9.95
C SER A 90 -9.53 3.89 8.55
N GLU A 91 -10.16 3.29 7.55
CA GLU A 91 -9.76 3.46 6.14
C GLU A 91 -9.77 4.93 5.64
N GLN A 92 -10.37 5.86 6.40
CA GLN A 92 -10.47 7.28 6.05
C GLN A 92 -9.29 8.13 6.57
N ASP A 93 -8.35 7.55 7.31
CA ASP A 93 -7.18 8.27 7.81
C ASP A 93 -6.17 8.52 6.67
N ASP A 94 -5.79 9.80 6.47
CA ASP A 94 -4.85 10.19 5.40
C ASP A 94 -3.46 9.56 5.58
N LEU A 95 -3.05 9.29 6.82
CA LEU A 95 -1.82 8.60 7.11
C LEU A 95 -1.87 7.14 6.65
N LEU A 96 -2.99 6.44 6.91
CA LEU A 96 -3.17 5.08 6.43
C LEU A 96 -3.16 5.02 4.89
N ARG A 97 -3.72 6.04 4.22
CA ARG A 97 -3.66 6.17 2.76
C ARG A 97 -2.23 6.28 2.25
N ALA A 98 -1.42 7.14 2.88
CA ALA A 98 -0.01 7.30 2.54
C ALA A 98 0.78 5.99 2.72
N ILE A 99 0.51 5.27 3.81
CA ILE A 99 1.13 3.99 4.14
C ILE A 99 0.78 2.91 3.12
N ARG A 100 -0.49 2.81 2.69
CA ARG A 100 -0.96 1.82 1.68
C ARG A 100 -0.21 1.87 0.36
N LEU A 101 0.30 3.03 -0.02
CA LEU A 101 1.10 3.15 -1.26
C LEU A 101 2.49 2.55 -1.15
N SER A 102 3.00 2.35 0.05
CA SER A 102 4.43 2.15 0.30
C SER A 102 4.75 0.93 1.17
N CYS A 103 3.81 0.42 1.99
CA CYS A 103 4.03 -0.77 2.80
C CYS A 103 3.75 -2.06 2.02
N ILE A 104 4.26 -3.18 2.53
CA ILE A 104 3.92 -4.49 1.98
C ILE A 104 2.45 -4.81 2.22
N ASP A 105 2.01 -4.58 3.46
CA ASP A 105 0.62 -4.78 3.87
C ASP A 105 0.31 -4.05 5.18
N TYR A 106 -0.97 -4.03 5.55
CA TYR A 106 -1.43 -3.51 6.82
C TYR A 106 -2.56 -4.40 7.37
N LEU A 107 -2.69 -4.42 8.70
CA LEU A 107 -3.71 -5.15 9.43
C LEU A 107 -4.52 -4.16 10.26
N ILE A 108 -5.85 -4.29 10.23
CA ILE A 108 -6.74 -3.46 11.02
C ILE A 108 -7.10 -4.20 12.31
N LYS A 109 -6.94 -3.56 13.46
CA LYS A 109 -7.34 -4.08 14.77
C LYS A 109 -8.88 -4.10 14.88
N PRO A 110 -9.48 -5.12 15.51
CA PRO A 110 -8.84 -6.27 16.14
C PRO A 110 -8.39 -7.33 15.12
N THR A 111 -7.14 -7.76 15.20
CA THR A 111 -6.55 -8.73 14.28
C THR A 111 -6.93 -10.17 14.59
N LYS A 112 -7.05 -11.00 13.56
CA LYS A 112 -7.30 -12.44 13.64
C LYS A 112 -6.16 -13.22 13.01
N VAL A 113 -6.00 -14.48 13.35
CA VAL A 113 -4.97 -15.37 12.78
C VAL A 113 -4.99 -15.36 11.25
N SER A 114 -6.19 -15.42 10.63
CA SER A 114 -6.36 -15.42 9.18
C SER A 114 -5.82 -14.18 8.48
N ASP A 115 -5.79 -13.05 9.17
CA ASP A 115 -5.40 -11.76 8.58
C ASP A 115 -3.90 -11.71 8.30
N PHE A 116 -3.10 -12.49 9.03
CA PHE A 116 -1.64 -12.56 8.88
C PHE A 116 -1.18 -13.42 7.70
N GLU A 117 -2.02 -14.32 7.17
CA GLU A 117 -1.61 -15.30 6.17
C GLU A 117 -1.11 -14.65 4.88
N LEU A 118 -1.86 -13.73 4.30
CA LEU A 118 -1.49 -13.05 3.06
C LEU A 118 -0.29 -12.10 3.23
N PRO A 119 -0.24 -11.24 4.27
CA PRO A 119 0.91 -10.38 4.52
C PRO A 119 2.21 -11.16 4.71
N ILE A 120 2.20 -12.22 5.52
CA ILE A 120 3.39 -13.05 5.75
C ILE A 120 3.83 -13.76 4.47
N LYS A 121 2.91 -14.29 3.66
CA LYS A 121 3.24 -14.88 2.36
C LYS A 121 3.88 -13.86 1.40
N LYS A 122 3.37 -12.62 1.37
CA LYS A 122 3.96 -11.54 0.57
C LYS A 122 5.41 -11.27 0.99
N VAL A 123 5.64 -11.07 2.29
CA VAL A 123 6.98 -10.84 2.84
C VAL A 123 7.91 -12.00 2.52
N TYR A 124 7.46 -13.23 2.73
CA TYR A 124 8.25 -14.45 2.47
C TYR A 124 8.67 -14.54 1.00
N ASN A 125 7.77 -14.26 0.09
CA ASN A 125 8.04 -14.27 -1.35
C ASN A 125 9.04 -13.16 -1.72
N GLU A 126 8.87 -11.96 -1.19
CA GLU A 126 9.77 -10.84 -1.47
C GLU A 126 11.19 -11.09 -0.94
N ILE A 127 11.33 -11.61 0.27
CA ILE A 127 12.67 -11.90 0.85
C ILE A 127 13.38 -13.02 0.08
N ASN A 128 12.65 -14.04 -0.38
CA ASN A 128 13.27 -15.18 -1.04
C ASN A 128 13.47 -14.99 -2.55
N HIS A 129 12.80 -14.02 -3.18
CA HIS A 129 12.83 -13.84 -4.64
C HIS A 129 13.51 -12.56 -5.12
N SER A 130 13.89 -11.63 -4.23
CA SER A 130 14.50 -10.39 -4.67
C SER A 130 15.50 -9.79 -3.68
N SER A 131 16.71 -9.60 -4.14
CA SER A 131 17.80 -8.94 -3.39
C SER A 131 18.02 -7.46 -3.73
N LEU A 132 17.28 -6.86 -4.67
CA LEU A 132 17.56 -5.50 -5.18
C LEU A 132 16.40 -4.50 -5.13
N GLU A 133 15.20 -4.92 -4.67
CA GLU A 133 13.97 -4.27 -5.12
C GLU A 133 13.25 -3.42 -4.05
N TYR A 134 13.57 -3.63 -2.78
CA TYR A 134 12.80 -3.01 -1.68
C TYR A 134 13.31 -1.63 -1.23
N HIS A 135 14.50 -1.24 -1.63
CA HIS A 135 15.11 0.02 -1.21
C HIS A 135 14.29 1.27 -1.54
N SER A 136 13.42 1.21 -2.57
CA SER A 136 12.60 2.35 -2.94
C SER A 136 11.34 2.52 -2.09
N ASN A 137 10.80 1.45 -1.49
CA ASN A 137 9.51 1.52 -0.80
C ASN A 137 9.58 2.26 0.55
N VAL A 138 10.64 2.07 1.32
CA VAL A 138 10.84 2.80 2.59
C VAL A 138 11.05 4.30 2.36
N LYS A 139 11.79 4.68 1.29
CA LYS A 139 11.94 6.09 0.90
C LYS A 139 10.62 6.71 0.48
N ILE A 140 9.78 5.96 -0.24
CA ILE A 140 8.45 6.40 -0.66
C ILE A 140 7.54 6.52 0.56
N LEU A 141 7.61 5.57 1.49
CA LEU A 141 6.86 5.61 2.74
C LEU A 141 7.18 6.89 3.53
N ARG A 142 8.47 7.18 3.76
CA ARG A 142 8.91 8.42 4.42
C ARG A 142 8.36 9.65 3.70
N HIS A 143 8.53 9.72 2.38
CA HIS A 143 8.02 10.83 1.57
C HIS A 143 6.50 10.99 1.68
N ASN A 144 5.73 9.90 1.58
CA ASN A 144 4.27 9.95 1.61
C ASN A 144 3.73 10.36 2.99
N VAL A 145 4.47 10.01 4.02
CA VAL A 145 4.13 10.36 5.40
C VAL A 145 4.42 11.82 5.70
N GLU A 146 5.53 12.37 5.20
CA GLU A 146 5.89 13.78 5.33
C GLU A 146 5.01 14.68 4.45
N ALA A 147 4.44 14.14 3.38
CA ALA A 147 3.61 14.88 2.44
C ALA A 147 2.31 15.34 3.11
N THR A 148 2.17 16.63 3.31
CA THR A 148 0.95 17.27 3.85
C THR A 148 -0.22 17.26 2.88
N ASN A 149 0.01 16.85 1.63
CA ASN A 149 -0.99 16.87 0.56
C ASN A 149 -0.99 15.54 -0.22
N LEU A 150 -2.15 14.90 -0.32
CA LEU A 150 -2.35 13.67 -1.09
C LEU A 150 -1.93 13.78 -2.58
N ARG A 151 -1.87 15.00 -3.13
CA ARG A 151 -1.40 15.25 -4.50
C ARG A 151 0.09 14.98 -4.69
N GLU A 152 0.88 14.99 -3.61
CA GLU A 152 2.32 14.73 -3.62
C GLU A 152 2.66 13.26 -3.39
N ALA A 153 1.66 12.44 -3.08
CA ALA A 153 1.84 11.02 -2.81
C ALA A 153 2.51 10.30 -4.00
N LYS A 154 3.41 9.39 -3.68
CA LYS A 154 4.12 8.54 -4.65
C LYS A 154 3.76 7.08 -4.46
N ILE A 155 3.73 6.35 -5.55
CA ILE A 155 3.62 4.89 -5.58
C ILE A 155 4.87 4.31 -6.24
N SER A 156 5.38 3.20 -5.72
CA SER A 156 6.43 2.43 -6.38
C SER A 156 5.80 1.47 -7.39
N LEU A 157 6.19 1.57 -8.64
CA LEU A 157 5.74 0.72 -9.72
C LEU A 157 6.86 -0.23 -10.13
N GLN A 158 6.57 -1.54 -10.12
CA GLN A 158 7.53 -2.57 -10.48
C GLN A 158 7.43 -2.91 -11.97
N GLU A 159 8.51 -2.65 -12.71
CA GLU A 159 8.70 -3.02 -14.11
C GLU A 159 9.81 -4.07 -14.21
N GLY A 160 9.46 -5.32 -14.41
CA GLY A 160 10.43 -6.41 -14.37
C GLY A 160 11.12 -6.47 -13.00
N TYR A 161 12.42 -6.16 -12.97
CA TYR A 161 13.24 -6.12 -11.74
C TYR A 161 13.52 -4.70 -11.24
N SER A 162 12.93 -3.67 -11.83
CA SER A 162 13.14 -2.27 -11.45
C SER A 162 11.93 -1.68 -10.76
N TYR A 163 12.16 -0.84 -9.75
CA TYR A 163 11.12 -0.08 -9.05
C TYR A 163 11.29 1.41 -9.35
N THR A 164 10.23 2.01 -9.86
CA THR A 164 10.21 3.44 -10.21
C THR A 164 9.21 4.16 -9.33
N PRO A 165 9.64 5.15 -8.51
CA PRO A 165 8.72 5.99 -7.77
C PRO A 165 8.01 6.97 -8.70
N VAL A 166 6.68 6.92 -8.74
CA VAL A 166 5.83 7.75 -9.58
C VAL A 166 4.86 8.55 -8.73
N SER A 167 4.70 9.84 -9.01
CA SER A 167 3.66 10.66 -8.39
C SER A 167 2.29 10.16 -8.83
N VAL A 168 1.41 9.92 -7.86
CA VAL A 168 0.05 9.40 -8.11
C VAL A 168 -0.75 10.36 -8.97
N SER A 169 -0.54 11.67 -8.80
CA SER A 169 -1.17 12.73 -9.61
C SER A 169 -0.82 12.66 -11.10
N LYS A 170 0.31 12.08 -11.48
CA LYS A 170 0.73 11.94 -12.88
C LYS A 170 0.13 10.73 -13.59
N ILE A 171 -0.55 9.84 -12.85
CA ILE A 171 -1.18 8.65 -13.41
C ILE A 171 -2.55 9.03 -13.95
N ILE A 172 -2.77 8.88 -15.24
CA ILE A 172 -4.05 9.20 -15.91
C ILE A 172 -5.03 8.04 -15.76
N ARG A 173 -4.58 6.82 -16.05
CA ARG A 173 -5.39 5.61 -15.99
C ARG A 173 -4.53 4.36 -15.97
N CYS A 174 -5.16 3.25 -15.59
CA CYS A 174 -4.55 1.92 -15.61
C CYS A 174 -5.45 0.96 -16.42
N GLU A 175 -4.81 0.06 -17.15
CA GLU A 175 -5.48 -0.93 -17.99
C GLU A 175 -4.96 -2.34 -17.70
N SER A 176 -5.85 -3.31 -17.59
CA SER A 176 -5.48 -4.71 -17.35
C SER A 176 -4.86 -5.33 -18.59
N GLU A 177 -3.70 -5.93 -18.45
CA GLU A 177 -3.00 -6.66 -19.52
C GLU A 177 -2.51 -8.02 -19.01
N GLY A 178 -3.40 -9.01 -18.98
CA GLY A 178 -3.14 -10.33 -18.41
C GLY A 178 -2.86 -10.28 -16.91
N ASN A 179 -1.67 -10.71 -16.49
CA ASN A 179 -1.20 -10.65 -15.11
C ASN A 179 -0.55 -9.31 -14.75
N TYR A 180 -0.45 -8.40 -15.72
CA TYR A 180 0.15 -7.08 -15.59
C TYR A 180 -0.91 -6.00 -15.63
N THR A 181 -0.51 -4.80 -15.22
CA THR A 181 -1.30 -3.58 -15.36
C THR A 181 -0.50 -2.55 -16.13
N LYS A 182 -1.07 -2.02 -17.20
CA LYS A 182 -0.48 -0.94 -17.99
C LYS A 182 -0.92 0.40 -17.41
N PHE A 183 0.05 1.20 -17.00
CA PHE A 183 -0.12 2.55 -16.47
C PHE A 183 0.09 3.57 -17.58
N TYR A 184 -0.78 4.54 -17.69
CA TYR A 184 -0.68 5.66 -18.61
C TYR A 184 -0.46 6.95 -17.83
N PHE A 185 0.56 7.71 -18.21
CA PHE A 185 1.00 8.92 -17.52
C PHE A 185 0.82 10.17 -18.37
N GLU A 186 0.89 11.32 -17.70
CA GLU A 186 1.06 12.59 -18.40
C GLU A 186 2.27 12.54 -19.34
N GLY A 187 2.16 13.25 -20.49
CA GLY A 187 3.23 13.25 -21.50
C GLY A 187 3.20 12.04 -22.43
N ASN A 188 2.09 11.31 -22.54
CA ASN A 188 1.89 10.17 -23.44
C ASN A 188 2.90 9.02 -23.21
N THR A 189 3.37 8.83 -21.99
CA THR A 189 4.21 7.71 -21.60
C THR A 189 3.37 6.61 -20.95
N HIS A 190 3.86 5.39 -20.99
CA HIS A 190 3.21 4.27 -20.34
C HIS A 190 4.24 3.27 -19.81
N SER A 191 3.84 2.47 -18.83
CA SER A 191 4.63 1.41 -18.23
C SER A 191 3.81 0.16 -18.01
N LEU A 192 4.41 -1.01 -18.21
CA LEU A 192 3.81 -2.29 -17.91
C LEU A 192 4.31 -2.79 -16.56
N VAL A 193 3.43 -2.84 -15.58
CA VAL A 193 3.75 -3.03 -14.16
C VAL A 193 3.27 -4.40 -13.70
N ASN A 194 4.10 -5.10 -12.91
CA ASN A 194 3.73 -6.36 -12.30
C ASN A 194 2.54 -6.18 -11.34
N GLY A 195 1.57 -7.09 -11.42
CA GLY A 195 0.37 -7.07 -10.60
C GLY A 195 -0.91 -6.84 -11.40
N ASN A 196 -1.98 -7.43 -10.91
CA ASN A 196 -3.29 -7.30 -11.55
C ASN A 196 -3.96 -5.96 -11.19
N LEU A 197 -4.92 -5.56 -12.02
CA LEU A 197 -5.61 -4.28 -11.86
C LEU A 197 -6.37 -4.14 -10.52
N LYS A 198 -6.80 -5.26 -9.90
CA LYS A 198 -7.45 -5.25 -8.58
C LYS A 198 -6.51 -4.78 -7.47
N LEU A 199 -5.24 -5.21 -7.50
CA LEU A 199 -4.21 -4.76 -6.56
C LEU A 199 -4.07 -3.23 -6.60
N PHE A 200 -4.01 -2.66 -7.81
CA PHE A 200 -3.87 -1.21 -7.97
C PHE A 200 -5.17 -0.45 -7.70
N GLU A 201 -6.33 -1.04 -7.95
CA GLU A 201 -7.61 -0.50 -7.52
C GLU A 201 -7.65 -0.32 -6.00
N GLU A 202 -7.23 -1.32 -5.23
CA GLU A 202 -7.15 -1.25 -3.76
C GLU A 202 -6.15 -0.18 -3.29
N ARG A 203 -4.95 -0.13 -3.90
CA ARG A 203 -3.89 0.83 -3.53
C ARG A 203 -4.21 2.28 -3.91
N LEU A 204 -4.92 2.51 -5.01
CA LEU A 204 -5.21 3.83 -5.56
C LEU A 204 -6.62 4.33 -5.24
N ASN A 205 -7.43 3.53 -4.53
CA ASN A 205 -8.83 3.85 -4.23
C ASN A 205 -9.01 5.23 -3.61
N ASP A 206 -8.14 5.58 -2.67
CA ASP A 206 -8.22 6.80 -1.86
C ASP A 206 -7.64 8.04 -2.57
N TYR A 207 -7.04 7.84 -3.74
CA TYR A 207 -6.39 8.89 -4.54
C TYR A 207 -7.24 9.33 -5.76
N GLY A 208 -8.55 9.15 -5.68
CA GLY A 208 -9.46 9.58 -6.74
C GLY A 208 -9.52 8.62 -7.95
N PHE A 209 -9.00 7.40 -7.83
CA PHE A 209 -9.13 6.40 -8.88
C PHE A 209 -10.45 5.65 -8.79
N CYS A 210 -11.06 5.39 -9.93
CA CYS A 210 -12.34 4.71 -10.05
C CYS A 210 -12.31 3.60 -11.11
N ARG A 211 -12.71 2.38 -10.71
CA ARG A 211 -12.92 1.28 -11.66
C ARG A 211 -14.16 1.54 -12.50
N ILE A 212 -14.03 1.58 -13.80
CA ILE A 212 -15.16 1.88 -14.72
C ILE A 212 -15.64 0.67 -15.51
N ASN A 213 -14.80 -0.38 -15.60
CA ASN A 213 -15.15 -1.67 -16.21
C ASN A 213 -14.15 -2.75 -15.78
N LYS A 214 -14.22 -3.95 -16.36
CA LYS A 214 -13.33 -5.08 -16.00
C LYS A 214 -11.85 -4.80 -16.25
N THR A 215 -11.54 -3.91 -17.21
CA THR A 215 -10.17 -3.70 -17.68
C THR A 215 -9.60 -2.31 -17.41
N ASN A 216 -10.41 -1.35 -16.98
CA ASN A 216 -9.97 0.03 -16.81
C ASN A 216 -10.26 0.61 -15.42
N LEU A 217 -9.21 1.22 -14.84
CA LEU A 217 -9.22 2.03 -13.64
C LEU A 217 -8.75 3.44 -14.03
N ILE A 218 -9.54 4.47 -13.79
CA ILE A 218 -9.25 5.86 -14.20
C ILE A 218 -9.00 6.75 -13.00
N ASN A 219 -8.14 7.74 -13.15
CA ASN A 219 -7.98 8.83 -12.20
C ASN A 219 -9.00 9.94 -12.55
N LEU A 220 -9.92 10.22 -11.63
CA LEU A 220 -10.99 11.19 -11.83
C LEU A 220 -10.47 12.63 -11.99
N SER A 221 -9.27 12.96 -11.49
CA SER A 221 -8.65 14.27 -11.73
C SER A 221 -8.20 14.47 -13.18
N HIS A 222 -8.05 13.39 -13.94
CA HIS A 222 -7.74 13.41 -15.37
C HIS A 222 -8.97 13.17 -16.28
N LEU A 223 -10.17 13.08 -15.70
CA LEU A 223 -11.42 12.98 -16.45
C LEU A 223 -11.80 14.34 -17.01
N GLN A 224 -11.85 14.48 -18.32
CA GLN A 224 -12.29 15.72 -19.00
C GLN A 224 -13.80 15.84 -19.03
N SER A 225 -14.47 14.76 -19.38
CA SER A 225 -15.93 14.69 -19.42
C SER A 225 -16.41 13.24 -19.48
N PHE A 226 -17.70 13.05 -19.27
CA PHE A 226 -18.34 11.77 -19.53
C PHE A 226 -19.76 12.03 -20.09
N SER A 227 -20.23 11.15 -20.95
CA SER A 227 -21.55 11.30 -21.57
C SER A 227 -22.16 9.97 -21.91
N LYS A 228 -23.48 9.99 -22.15
CA LYS A 228 -24.21 8.85 -22.70
C LYS A 228 -24.28 8.97 -24.20
N LYS A 229 -23.64 8.03 -24.90
CA LYS A 229 -23.71 7.96 -26.37
C LYS A 229 -24.38 6.65 -26.78
N ASN A 230 -25.48 6.79 -27.55
CA ASN A 230 -26.36 5.70 -27.95
C ASN A 230 -26.92 4.88 -26.78
N LYS A 231 -26.51 3.97 -26.18
CA LYS A 231 -26.96 3.27 -24.95
C LYS A 231 -25.83 3.14 -23.92
N ASN A 232 -24.63 3.54 -24.30
CA ASN A 232 -23.42 3.35 -23.52
C ASN A 232 -22.97 4.65 -22.83
N TRP A 233 -22.36 4.52 -21.67
CA TRP A 233 -21.69 5.62 -21.00
C TRP A 233 -20.21 5.59 -21.36
N GLU A 234 -19.66 6.73 -21.72
CA GLU A 234 -18.27 6.90 -22.12
C GLU A 234 -17.59 7.96 -21.25
N ALA A 235 -16.36 7.70 -20.82
CA ALA A 235 -15.47 8.64 -20.14
C ALA A 235 -14.39 9.11 -21.11
N TYR A 236 -14.13 10.40 -21.15
CA TYR A 236 -13.12 11.04 -21.99
C TYR A 236 -11.96 11.50 -21.11
N MET A 237 -10.77 10.98 -21.34
CA MET A 237 -9.60 11.20 -20.50
C MET A 237 -8.66 12.26 -21.10
N SER A 238 -7.81 12.84 -20.25
CA SER A 238 -6.82 13.86 -20.65
C SER A 238 -5.78 13.37 -21.67
N ASP A 239 -5.58 12.05 -21.79
CA ASP A 239 -4.72 11.41 -22.81
C ASP A 239 -5.47 11.13 -24.13
N ASN A 240 -6.66 11.73 -24.32
CA ASN A 240 -7.57 11.54 -25.44
C ASN A 240 -8.17 10.12 -25.55
N ALA A 241 -8.00 9.28 -24.53
CA ALA A 241 -8.66 7.98 -24.50
C ALA A 241 -10.18 8.15 -24.29
N THR A 242 -10.98 7.37 -25.04
CA THR A 242 -12.41 7.21 -24.82
C THR A 242 -12.66 5.81 -24.27
N LEU A 243 -13.20 5.75 -23.05
CA LEU A 243 -13.33 4.51 -22.30
C LEU A 243 -14.82 4.24 -21.98
N TYR A 244 -15.22 2.99 -22.16
CA TYR A 244 -16.56 2.55 -21.83
C TYR A 244 -16.77 2.36 -20.32
N ILE A 245 -17.85 2.94 -19.77
CA ILE A 245 -18.28 2.73 -18.40
C ILE A 245 -19.35 1.63 -18.39
N SER A 246 -19.04 0.48 -17.80
CA SER A 246 -19.98 -0.64 -17.79
C SER A 246 -21.17 -0.39 -16.85
N PRO A 247 -22.35 -0.97 -17.12
CA PRO A 247 -23.53 -0.80 -16.28
C PRO A 247 -23.28 -1.18 -14.81
N SER A 248 -22.47 -2.21 -14.56
CA SER A 248 -22.13 -2.68 -13.22
C SER A 248 -21.25 -1.72 -12.42
N HIS A 249 -20.44 -0.88 -13.09
CA HIS A 249 -19.55 0.09 -12.44
C HIS A 249 -20.09 1.53 -12.45
N LYS A 250 -21.14 1.77 -13.20
CA LYS A 250 -21.70 3.13 -13.40
C LYS A 250 -22.11 3.79 -12.08
N GLN A 251 -22.79 3.07 -11.19
CA GLN A 251 -23.26 3.64 -9.93
C GLN A 251 -22.08 4.04 -9.03
N GLY A 252 -21.10 3.16 -8.89
CA GLY A 252 -19.87 3.46 -8.13
C GLY A 252 -19.09 4.63 -8.69
N PHE A 253 -18.98 4.72 -10.04
CA PHE A 253 -18.37 5.85 -10.72
C PHE A 253 -19.09 7.17 -10.40
N LEU A 254 -20.42 7.23 -10.51
CA LEU A 254 -21.18 8.46 -10.25
C LEU A 254 -21.07 8.90 -8.79
N ILE A 255 -21.11 7.96 -7.84
CA ILE A 255 -20.95 8.27 -6.41
C ILE A 255 -19.56 8.88 -6.18
N LYS A 256 -18.51 8.24 -6.69
CA LYS A 256 -17.14 8.71 -6.48
C LYS A 256 -16.87 10.05 -7.17
N TYR A 257 -17.39 10.24 -8.38
CA TYR A 257 -17.31 11.50 -9.10
C TYR A 257 -17.99 12.64 -8.32
N ASN A 258 -19.21 12.43 -7.84
CA ASN A 258 -19.94 13.43 -7.06
C ASN A 258 -19.24 13.77 -5.74
N ASN A 259 -18.74 12.77 -5.03
CA ASN A 259 -18.00 13.01 -3.77
C ASN A 259 -16.72 13.83 -3.99
N MET A 260 -16.04 13.64 -5.12
CA MET A 260 -14.84 14.41 -5.45
C MET A 260 -15.14 15.87 -5.81
N HIS A 261 -16.35 16.18 -6.33
CA HIS A 261 -16.74 17.52 -6.79
C HIS A 261 -17.65 18.27 -5.81
N LEU A 262 -18.10 17.62 -4.71
CA LEU A 262 -18.89 18.26 -3.64
C LEU A 262 -18.01 18.91 -2.55
N ILE A 263 -16.68 18.87 -2.69
CA ILE A 263 -15.73 19.48 -1.73
C ILE A 263 -15.30 20.91 -2.17
N PHE A 264 -16.11 21.57 -3.02
CA PHE A 264 -15.91 22.97 -3.39
C PHE A 264 -17.12 23.81 -3.05
#